data_00b20b2bbd82ce370013bd91068e4c86
#
_entry.id   00b20b2bbd82ce370013bd91068e4c86
#
_cell.length_a   1.000
_cell.length_b   1.000
_cell.length_c   1.000
_cell.angle_alpha   90.00
_cell.angle_beta   90.00
_cell.angle_gamma   90.00
#
_symmetry.space_group_name_H-M   'P 1'
#
loop_
_entity.id
_entity.type
_entity.pdbx_description
1 polymer ?
#
loop_
_entity_poly.entity_id
_entity_poly.type
_entity_poly.pdbx_seq_one_letter_code
_entity_poly.pdbx_strand_id
1 'polypeptide(L)'
;MNLTTERIRDLCTSEVFDRAVTYREGGHIERIDRFDETIDAAVQGSQPEPYDVKIDITWNGDEPDTIDATCTCPYDWGGYCKHIIAVLLELSEGDAELEDERRLVEETLADVHPEEIREFLSDECERNANLRRRLLTRFEEQDTQSVYDYKKEMSQQYRGPYTYQYEGPDFSDYHDLAEQHHKKDNPLEAATIYRAMTEVRVENMDMVQDYYGEDLEEELDAFVECIHEADLPHENKREYLEYLFERWESDDPAVGTFAGQYEGALWELCTDDADFRYWRELLEEELPTETPETSEADDGVGSFDTSRYEAERHIETYADVLDALGDTETLREVYEQHYLNLRGFCLRYARLLVDEGEVDRAIEVAEEGLNAFSNSGDIRRFLIDVYADRDPERHKALLREQFRQSGNWDYYEQLRSRCSEDEWDEIVSEFEVQFKDSNVRRLIDLYLREGRTEEAFETVIEAAREEPDDAFWRAVGDNGLAILSEYHDDVADYDSETYYEVYEELLEPFLSNTTGRKHYRTVIDYLEEMRELGFDDDLEAFVNHLRDKHANRPAFLDELEALNLGSG
;
A
#
# COMPACT_ATOMS: atom_id res chain seq x y z
N MET A 1 23.21 27.18 -2.24
CA MET A 1 22.18 26.13 -2.36
C MET A 1 22.41 25.41 -3.67
N ASN A 2 22.64 24.12 -3.66
CA ASN A 2 22.92 23.37 -4.90
C ASN A 2 21.82 22.30 -5.15
N LEU A 3 20.59 22.80 -5.33
CA LEU A 3 19.47 21.96 -5.76
C LEU A 3 19.59 21.75 -7.27
N THR A 4 20.00 20.56 -7.72
CA THR A 4 20.22 20.30 -9.13
C THR A 4 18.95 19.85 -9.83
N THR A 5 18.76 20.24 -11.10
CA THR A 5 17.64 19.83 -11.93
C THR A 5 17.53 18.29 -12.06
N GLU A 6 18.67 17.58 -12.00
CA GLU A 6 18.73 16.12 -12.04
C GLU A 6 18.06 15.50 -10.80
N ARG A 7 18.38 16.02 -9.60
CA ARG A 7 17.76 15.55 -8.36
C ARG A 7 16.25 15.86 -8.31
N ILE A 8 15.83 17.03 -8.80
CA ILE A 8 14.39 17.37 -8.88
C ILE A 8 13.65 16.41 -9.82
N ARG A 9 14.29 15.96 -10.89
CA ARG A 9 13.70 15.01 -11.84
C ARG A 9 13.41 13.65 -11.20
N ASP A 10 14.26 13.22 -10.26
CA ASP A 10 14.10 11.94 -9.54
C ASP A 10 12.92 11.94 -8.55
N LEU A 11 12.39 13.12 -8.20
CA LEU A 11 11.27 13.27 -7.27
C LEU A 11 9.87 13.09 -7.91
N CYS A 12 9.81 12.95 -9.25
CA CYS A 12 8.54 12.84 -9.97
C CYS A 12 8.68 12.05 -11.28
N THR A 13 7.55 11.77 -11.92
CA THR A 13 7.55 11.16 -13.26
C THR A 13 7.99 12.15 -14.34
N SER A 14 8.50 11.64 -15.48
CA SER A 14 8.93 12.49 -16.61
C SER A 14 7.79 13.39 -17.12
N GLU A 15 6.55 12.91 -17.13
CA GLU A 15 5.38 13.70 -17.57
C GLU A 15 5.09 14.85 -16.60
N VAL A 16 5.19 14.61 -15.28
CA VAL A 16 5.02 15.64 -14.25
C VAL A 16 6.12 16.68 -14.37
N PHE A 17 7.36 16.24 -14.60
CA PHE A 17 8.50 17.14 -14.79
C PHE A 17 8.30 18.10 -15.98
N ASP A 18 7.92 17.58 -17.15
CA ASP A 18 7.70 18.39 -18.36
C ASP A 18 6.55 19.40 -18.17
N ARG A 19 5.49 18.99 -17.45
CA ARG A 19 4.39 19.89 -17.09
C ARG A 19 4.84 20.97 -16.09
N ALA A 20 5.70 20.62 -15.14
CA ALA A 20 6.26 21.56 -14.17
C ALA A 20 7.14 22.64 -14.83
N VAL A 21 7.99 22.23 -15.80
CA VAL A 21 8.77 23.17 -16.62
C VAL A 21 7.85 24.16 -17.34
N THR A 22 6.76 23.67 -17.94
CA THR A 22 5.76 24.51 -18.63
C THR A 22 5.07 25.49 -17.66
N TYR A 23 4.78 25.05 -16.42
CA TYR A 23 4.18 25.89 -15.39
C TYR A 23 5.11 26.99 -14.93
N ARG A 24 6.39 26.69 -14.71
CA ARG A 24 7.39 27.66 -14.36
C ARG A 24 7.59 28.70 -15.48
N GLU A 25 7.84 28.24 -16.72
CA GLU A 25 8.04 29.12 -17.87
C GLU A 25 6.81 29.95 -18.21
N GLY A 26 5.62 29.43 -17.90
CA GLY A 26 4.33 30.13 -18.08
C GLY A 26 4.04 31.20 -17.02
N GLY A 27 4.88 31.34 -16.00
CA GLY A 27 4.71 32.33 -14.93
C GLY A 27 3.51 32.03 -14.03
N HIS A 28 3.24 30.73 -13.77
CA HIS A 28 2.13 30.31 -12.91
C HIS A 28 2.43 30.39 -11.41
N ILE A 29 3.67 30.65 -11.03
CA ILE A 29 4.07 30.86 -9.64
C ILE A 29 3.83 32.34 -9.31
N GLU A 30 2.86 32.61 -8.42
CA GLU A 30 2.47 33.97 -8.05
C GLU A 30 3.30 34.54 -6.92
N ARG A 31 3.70 33.69 -5.96
CA ARG A 31 4.46 34.04 -4.77
C ARG A 31 5.38 32.92 -4.38
N ILE A 32 6.58 33.24 -3.91
CA ILE A 32 7.50 32.34 -3.20
C ILE A 32 8.10 33.13 -2.05
N ASP A 33 7.86 32.69 -0.83
CA ASP A 33 8.43 33.23 0.39
C ASP A 33 9.33 32.16 1.03
N ARG A 34 10.38 32.59 1.71
CA ARG A 34 11.27 31.70 2.42
C ARG A 34 11.42 32.13 3.87
N PHE A 35 11.21 31.19 4.77
CA PHE A 35 11.50 31.37 6.19
C PHE A 35 12.40 30.22 6.67
N ASP A 36 13.70 30.49 6.81
CA ASP A 36 14.75 29.51 7.17
C ASP A 36 14.85 28.34 6.17
N GLU A 37 14.41 27.15 6.55
CA GLU A 37 14.38 25.91 5.75
C GLU A 37 13.03 25.68 5.07
N THR A 38 12.00 26.42 5.46
CA THR A 38 10.65 26.32 4.91
C THR A 38 10.43 27.31 3.76
N ILE A 39 9.77 26.86 2.71
CA ILE A 39 9.39 27.65 1.53
C ILE A 39 7.89 27.53 1.34
N ASP A 40 7.19 28.66 1.36
CA ASP A 40 5.78 28.77 1.06
C ASP A 40 5.60 29.39 -0.32
N ALA A 41 4.79 28.78 -1.19
CA ALA A 41 4.54 29.28 -2.53
C ALA A 41 3.06 29.16 -2.93
N ALA A 42 2.59 30.13 -3.70
CA ALA A 42 1.27 30.11 -4.32
C ALA A 42 1.41 29.86 -5.83
N VAL A 43 0.78 28.79 -6.34
CA VAL A 43 0.90 28.39 -7.74
C VAL A 43 -0.47 28.33 -8.40
N GLN A 44 -0.68 29.17 -9.43
CA GLN A 44 -1.93 29.21 -10.20
C GLN A 44 -2.12 27.89 -10.97
N GLY A 45 -3.20 27.19 -10.69
CA GLY A 45 -3.56 25.93 -11.35
C GLY A 45 -4.85 26.01 -12.17
N SER A 46 -5.64 24.95 -12.14
CA SER A 46 -6.94 24.87 -12.83
C SER A 46 -8.10 25.47 -12.04
N GLN A 47 -7.90 25.73 -10.76
CA GLN A 47 -8.88 26.36 -9.86
C GLN A 47 -8.77 27.89 -9.94
N PRO A 48 -9.85 28.64 -9.58
CA PRO A 48 -9.81 30.10 -9.51
C PRO A 48 -8.82 30.64 -8.47
N GLU A 49 -8.62 29.92 -7.38
CA GLU A 49 -7.64 30.20 -6.33
C GLU A 49 -6.35 29.43 -6.60
N PRO A 50 -5.16 30.04 -6.35
CA PRO A 50 -3.90 29.35 -6.48
C PRO A 50 -3.80 28.20 -5.47
N TYR A 51 -3.04 27.17 -5.81
CA TYR A 51 -2.69 26.12 -4.88
C TYR A 51 -1.55 26.55 -3.97
N ASP A 52 -1.69 26.29 -2.68
CA ASP A 52 -0.63 26.50 -1.71
C ASP A 52 0.36 25.31 -1.77
N VAL A 53 1.65 25.66 -1.83
CA VAL A 53 2.76 24.70 -1.84
C VAL A 53 3.66 25.04 -0.67
N LYS A 54 3.90 24.07 0.21
CA LYS A 54 4.86 24.17 1.31
C LYS A 54 5.98 23.16 1.07
N ILE A 55 7.24 23.59 1.21
CA ILE A 55 8.42 22.76 1.03
C ILE A 55 9.37 23.00 2.20
N ASP A 56 9.70 21.94 2.92
CA ASP A 56 10.72 21.93 3.96
C ASP A 56 11.98 21.24 3.40
N ILE A 57 13.14 21.96 3.44
CA ILE A 57 14.41 21.45 2.90
C ILE A 57 15.46 21.47 4.00
N THR A 58 15.92 20.30 4.42
CA THR A 58 17.08 20.21 5.31
C THR A 58 18.36 20.14 4.48
N TRP A 59 19.45 20.73 4.99
CA TRP A 59 20.69 20.86 4.26
C TRP A 59 21.85 20.19 4.97
N ASN A 60 22.63 19.39 4.24
CA ASN A 60 23.92 18.88 4.71
C ASN A 60 25.05 19.59 3.96
N GLY A 61 25.48 20.74 4.49
CA GLY A 61 26.37 21.64 3.79
C GLY A 61 25.68 22.40 2.66
N ASP A 62 26.17 22.26 1.42
CA ASP A 62 25.58 22.92 0.24
C ASP A 62 24.58 22.02 -0.53
N GLU A 63 24.42 20.76 -0.14
CA GLU A 63 23.51 19.80 -0.78
C GLU A 63 22.26 19.56 0.07
N PRO A 64 21.05 19.46 -0.52
CA PRO A 64 19.85 19.12 0.21
C PRO A 64 19.93 17.66 0.69
N ASP A 65 19.69 17.44 1.98
CA ASP A 65 19.62 16.11 2.61
C ASP A 65 18.24 15.50 2.43
N THR A 66 17.20 16.17 2.93
CA THR A 66 15.81 15.79 2.72
C THR A 66 15.03 16.92 2.08
N ILE A 67 14.01 16.57 1.30
CA ILE A 67 13.01 17.48 0.74
C ILE A 67 11.66 16.85 1.09
N ASP A 68 10.92 17.55 1.93
CA ASP A 68 9.52 17.22 2.23
C ASP A 68 8.63 18.31 1.67
N ALA A 69 7.52 17.96 0.99
CA ALA A 69 6.71 18.96 0.33
C ALA A 69 5.24 18.54 0.19
N THR A 70 4.36 19.49 0.48
CA THR A 70 2.92 19.34 0.36
C THR A 70 2.33 20.35 -0.63
N CYS A 71 1.16 20.06 -1.18
CA CYS A 71 0.44 20.94 -2.09
C CYS A 71 -1.06 20.67 -1.99
N THR A 72 -1.88 21.73 -1.91
CA THR A 72 -3.34 21.65 -1.85
C THR A 72 -4.02 21.21 -3.15
N CYS A 73 -3.27 20.78 -4.18
CA CYS A 73 -3.84 20.29 -5.43
C CYS A 73 -4.26 18.81 -5.32
N PRO A 74 -5.30 18.37 -6.06
CA PRO A 74 -5.83 16.99 -5.99
C PRO A 74 -4.95 15.96 -6.75
N TYR A 75 -3.64 16.01 -6.61
CA TYR A 75 -2.71 15.07 -7.25
C TYR A 75 -2.27 14.00 -6.25
N ASP A 76 -2.58 12.73 -6.54
CA ASP A 76 -2.34 11.56 -5.69
C ASP A 76 -1.66 10.37 -6.42
N TRP A 77 -0.99 10.62 -7.57
CA TRP A 77 -0.48 9.56 -8.46
C TRP A 77 0.98 9.15 -8.20
N GLY A 78 1.47 9.37 -6.98
CA GLY A 78 2.83 9.02 -6.54
C GLY A 78 3.90 10.05 -6.93
N GLY A 79 4.80 10.35 -5.99
CA GLY A 79 5.78 11.44 -6.11
C GLY A 79 5.15 12.82 -6.06
N TYR A 80 5.98 13.86 -6.12
CA TYR A 80 5.50 15.22 -6.02
C TYR A 80 4.74 15.69 -7.26
N CYS A 81 3.73 16.54 -7.06
CA CYS A 81 2.94 17.12 -8.13
C CYS A 81 3.71 18.16 -8.95
N LYS A 82 3.18 18.52 -10.12
CA LYS A 82 3.79 19.54 -11.00
C LYS A 82 3.96 20.92 -10.35
N HIS A 83 3.16 21.29 -9.35
CA HIS A 83 3.24 22.58 -8.66
C HIS A 83 4.45 22.61 -7.73
N ILE A 84 4.65 21.57 -6.93
CA ILE A 84 5.86 21.40 -6.09
C ILE A 84 7.11 21.39 -6.98
N ILE A 85 7.11 20.58 -8.03
CA ILE A 85 8.26 20.49 -8.94
C ILE A 85 8.53 21.83 -9.64
N ALA A 86 7.51 22.61 -10.01
CA ALA A 86 7.68 23.94 -10.61
C ALA A 86 8.36 24.91 -9.63
N VAL A 87 7.97 24.88 -8.36
CA VAL A 87 8.61 25.69 -7.30
C VAL A 87 10.07 25.26 -7.08
N LEU A 88 10.35 23.96 -6.97
CA LEU A 88 11.71 23.44 -6.84
C LEU A 88 12.60 23.83 -8.04
N LEU A 89 12.06 23.80 -9.26
CA LEU A 89 12.78 24.27 -10.45
C LEU A 89 13.06 25.76 -10.43
N GLU A 90 12.13 26.59 -9.95
CA GLU A 90 12.35 28.02 -9.78
C GLU A 90 13.46 28.29 -8.75
N LEU A 91 13.46 27.55 -7.65
CA LEU A 91 14.53 27.64 -6.63
C LEU A 91 15.90 27.19 -7.13
N SER A 92 15.94 26.22 -8.06
CA SER A 92 17.20 25.66 -8.58
C SER A 92 17.86 26.52 -9.65
N GLU A 93 17.06 27.22 -10.46
CA GLU A 93 17.52 27.97 -11.63
C GLU A 93 17.28 29.48 -11.52
N GLY A 94 16.51 29.91 -10.50
CA GLY A 94 16.22 31.32 -10.28
C GLY A 94 17.45 32.08 -9.80
N ASP A 95 17.83 33.15 -10.54
CA ASP A 95 18.80 34.14 -10.08
C ASP A 95 18.26 35.05 -8.95
N ALA A 96 17.03 34.84 -8.50
CA ALA A 96 16.43 35.56 -7.40
C ALA A 96 16.99 35.01 -6.09
N GLU A 97 17.85 35.76 -5.43
CA GLU A 97 18.09 35.60 -3.99
C GLU A 97 16.75 35.82 -3.29
N LEU A 98 16.02 34.74 -2.98
CA LEU A 98 14.87 34.83 -2.10
C LEU A 98 15.36 35.37 -0.76
N GLU A 99 14.86 36.56 -0.39
CA GLU A 99 15.15 37.10 0.93
C GLU A 99 14.59 36.16 1.98
N ASP A 100 15.45 35.73 2.88
CA ASP A 100 15.04 34.93 4.02
C ASP A 100 14.28 35.86 5.00
N GLU A 101 12.97 35.67 5.07
CA GLU A 101 12.10 36.47 5.95
C GLU A 101 12.47 36.33 7.42
N ARG A 102 13.09 35.20 7.82
CA ARG A 102 13.65 35.04 9.16
C ARG A 102 14.65 36.12 9.50
N ARG A 103 15.58 36.42 8.57
CA ARG A 103 16.52 37.49 8.75
C ARG A 103 15.85 38.86 8.86
N LEU A 104 14.81 39.07 8.04
CA LEU A 104 14.02 40.31 8.08
C LEU A 104 13.30 40.48 9.42
N VAL A 105 12.71 39.39 9.95
CA VAL A 105 12.09 39.33 11.29
C VAL A 105 13.14 39.61 12.37
N GLU A 106 14.31 38.95 12.33
CA GLU A 106 15.39 39.18 13.31
C GLU A 106 15.89 40.62 13.31
N GLU A 107 16.12 41.19 12.12
CA GLU A 107 16.53 42.59 11.97
C GLU A 107 15.44 43.54 12.50
N THR A 108 14.17 43.28 12.17
CA THR A 108 13.04 44.06 12.66
C THR A 108 12.94 44.01 14.20
N LEU A 109 13.02 42.81 14.77
CA LEU A 109 12.98 42.61 16.22
C LEU A 109 14.17 43.29 16.94
N ALA A 110 15.33 43.38 16.30
CA ALA A 110 16.50 44.06 16.86
C ALA A 110 16.33 45.59 16.90
N ASP A 111 15.58 46.15 15.95
CA ASP A 111 15.40 47.61 15.81
C ASP A 111 14.18 48.15 16.57
N VAL A 112 13.19 47.30 16.88
CA VAL A 112 11.95 47.70 17.58
C VAL A 112 12.15 47.69 19.10
N HIS A 113 11.58 48.72 19.75
CA HIS A 113 11.67 48.80 21.20
C HIS A 113 10.92 47.67 21.88
N PRO A 114 11.46 46.99 22.94
CA PRO A 114 10.82 45.86 23.59
C PRO A 114 9.38 46.09 24.08
N GLU A 115 9.01 47.31 24.43
CA GLU A 115 7.65 47.67 24.81
C GLU A 115 6.67 47.60 23.63
N GLU A 116 7.09 47.98 22.43
CA GLU A 116 6.26 47.90 21.22
C GLU A 116 6.02 46.44 20.82
N ILE A 117 7.03 45.58 21.00
CA ILE A 117 6.89 44.11 20.78
C ILE A 117 5.92 43.52 21.79
N ARG A 118 5.95 43.94 23.06
CA ARG A 118 5.01 43.46 24.07
C ARG A 118 3.58 43.92 23.78
N GLU A 119 3.39 45.16 23.34
CA GLU A 119 2.09 45.69 22.96
C GLU A 119 1.53 44.90 21.74
N PHE A 120 2.35 44.70 20.72
CA PHE A 120 1.99 43.89 19.55
C PHE A 120 1.61 42.47 19.95
N LEU A 121 2.43 41.77 20.74
CA LEU A 121 2.13 40.40 21.20
C LEU A 121 0.87 40.34 22.07
N SER A 122 0.62 41.36 22.90
CA SER A 122 -0.60 41.43 23.71
C SER A 122 -1.85 41.56 22.85
N ASP A 123 -1.79 42.43 21.83
CA ASP A 123 -2.88 42.64 20.88
C ASP A 123 -3.15 41.39 20.04
N GLU A 124 -2.09 40.72 19.59
CA GLU A 124 -2.25 39.46 18.84
C GLU A 124 -2.76 38.32 19.74
N CYS A 125 -2.35 38.24 20.99
CA CYS A 125 -2.90 37.29 21.96
C CYS A 125 -4.39 37.51 22.28
N GLU A 126 -4.90 38.76 22.15
CA GLU A 126 -6.34 39.02 22.28
C GLU A 126 -7.14 38.43 21.12
N ARG A 127 -6.57 38.42 19.92
CA ARG A 127 -7.21 37.96 18.67
C ARG A 127 -7.01 36.49 18.39
N ASN A 128 -5.86 35.93 18.79
CA ASN A 128 -5.47 34.56 18.53
C ASN A 128 -5.30 33.76 19.84
N ALA A 129 -6.28 32.91 20.14
CA ALA A 129 -6.29 32.09 21.34
C ALA A 129 -5.11 31.08 21.38
N ASN A 130 -4.70 30.57 20.21
CA ASN A 130 -3.61 29.62 20.10
C ASN A 130 -2.25 30.29 20.40
N LEU A 131 -1.98 31.46 19.80
CA LEU A 131 -0.79 32.23 20.11
C LEU A 131 -0.72 32.59 21.61
N ARG A 132 -1.86 33.00 22.21
CA ARG A 132 -1.96 33.27 23.64
C ARG A 132 -1.60 32.04 24.48
N ARG A 133 -2.12 30.85 24.12
CA ARG A 133 -1.82 29.61 24.83
C ARG A 133 -0.34 29.24 24.70
N ARG A 134 0.22 29.26 23.51
CA ARG A 134 1.65 29.00 23.26
C ARG A 134 2.55 29.95 24.08
N LEU A 135 2.19 31.24 24.16
CA LEU A 135 2.94 32.21 24.96
C LEU A 135 2.87 31.88 26.45
N LEU A 136 1.67 31.57 26.98
CA LEU A 136 1.49 31.21 28.40
C LEU A 136 2.21 29.90 28.72
N THR A 137 2.04 28.88 27.90
CA THR A 137 2.74 27.59 28.04
C THR A 137 4.26 27.75 28.09
N ARG A 138 4.81 28.69 27.31
CA ARG A 138 6.27 28.88 27.26
C ARG A 138 6.83 29.67 28.46
N PHE A 139 6.05 30.60 29.04
CA PHE A 139 6.58 31.60 30.01
C PHE A 139 5.91 31.58 31.39
N GLU A 140 4.78 30.91 31.58
CA GLU A 140 4.14 30.69 32.86
C GLU A 140 4.21 29.21 33.26
N GLU A 141 4.22 28.93 34.59
CA GLU A 141 3.92 27.61 35.09
C GLU A 141 2.41 27.40 34.92
N GLN A 142 2.01 26.57 33.94
CA GLN A 142 0.61 26.26 33.74
C GLN A 142 0.15 25.12 34.64
N ASP A 143 -1.07 25.24 35.17
CA ASP A 143 -1.80 24.09 35.66
C ASP A 143 -2.04 23.10 34.49
N THR A 144 -1.80 21.82 34.74
CA THR A 144 -2.08 20.75 33.79
C THR A 144 -3.56 20.74 33.40
N GLN A 145 -3.88 20.64 32.11
CA GLN A 145 -5.26 20.55 31.64
C GLN A 145 -5.68 19.07 31.54
N SER A 146 -6.97 18.81 31.72
CA SER A 146 -7.50 17.48 31.50
C SER A 146 -7.72 17.18 29.99
N VAL A 147 -7.73 15.90 29.62
CA VAL A 147 -8.14 15.45 28.27
C VAL A 147 -9.47 16.09 27.86
N TYR A 148 -10.43 16.20 28.80
CA TYR A 148 -11.73 16.81 28.55
C TYR A 148 -11.63 18.29 28.12
N ASP A 149 -10.74 19.06 28.77
CA ASP A 149 -10.59 20.48 28.45
C ASP A 149 -10.00 20.67 27.03
N TYR A 150 -8.98 19.90 26.66
CA TYR A 150 -8.43 19.89 25.31
C TYR A 150 -9.46 19.44 24.26
N LYS A 151 -10.17 18.35 24.51
CA LYS A 151 -11.25 17.86 23.63
C LYS A 151 -12.33 18.90 23.38
N LYS A 152 -12.74 19.59 24.41
CA LYS A 152 -13.77 20.64 24.31
C LYS A 152 -13.33 21.80 23.42
N GLU A 153 -12.07 22.16 23.47
CA GLU A 153 -11.50 23.21 22.62
C GLU A 153 -11.34 22.75 21.17
N MET A 154 -10.76 21.58 20.95
CA MET A 154 -10.55 20.96 19.63
C MET A 154 -11.88 20.71 18.91
N SER A 155 -12.89 20.19 19.60
CA SER A 155 -14.23 19.94 19.04
C SER A 155 -14.95 21.19 18.54
N GLN A 156 -14.49 22.38 18.90
CA GLN A 156 -15.06 23.63 18.37
C GLN A 156 -14.68 23.85 16.90
N GLN A 157 -13.59 23.26 16.42
CA GLN A 157 -13.17 23.34 15.02
C GLN A 157 -14.14 22.63 14.08
N TYR A 158 -14.85 21.58 14.56
CA TYR A 158 -15.88 20.86 13.81
C TYR A 158 -17.24 21.58 13.76
N ARG A 159 -17.43 22.71 14.46
CA ARG A 159 -18.71 23.44 14.57
C ARG A 159 -18.93 24.48 13.45
N GLY A 160 -18.35 24.32 12.28
CA GLY A 160 -18.63 25.18 11.11
C GLY A 160 -20.01 24.92 10.48
N PRO A 161 -20.55 25.83 9.63
CA PRO A 161 -21.77 25.56 8.88
C PRO A 161 -21.56 24.34 8.00
N TYR A 162 -22.55 23.44 7.91
CA TYR A 162 -22.59 22.17 7.17
C TYR A 162 -22.12 22.28 5.70
N THR A 163 -20.87 22.54 5.50
CA THR A 163 -20.13 22.24 4.29
C THR A 163 -19.39 20.96 4.61
N TYR A 164 -19.62 19.91 3.84
CA TYR A 164 -18.78 18.73 3.85
C TYR A 164 -17.33 19.22 3.74
N GLN A 165 -16.61 19.23 4.85
CA GLN A 165 -15.19 19.50 4.85
C GLN A 165 -14.53 18.24 4.32
N TYR A 166 -13.87 18.33 3.19
CA TYR A 166 -13.09 17.24 2.61
C TYR A 166 -11.79 17.03 3.39
N GLU A 167 -11.40 18.00 4.17
CA GLU A 167 -10.22 17.98 5.02
C GLU A 167 -10.65 18.07 6.49
N GLY A 168 -9.99 17.29 7.37
CA GLY A 168 -10.21 17.36 8.79
C GLY A 168 -9.75 18.67 9.41
N PRO A 169 -9.95 18.83 10.72
CA PRO A 169 -9.44 20.01 11.41
C PRO A 169 -7.92 19.99 11.43
N ASP A 170 -7.34 21.15 11.27
CA ASP A 170 -5.91 21.36 11.44
C ASP A 170 -5.55 21.33 12.94
N PHE A 171 -4.84 20.28 13.35
CA PHE A 171 -4.32 20.15 14.72
C PHE A 171 -2.85 20.57 14.86
N SER A 172 -2.25 21.18 13.87
CA SER A 172 -0.84 21.61 13.91
C SER A 172 -0.50 22.47 15.13
N ASP A 173 -1.41 23.36 15.55
CA ASP A 173 -1.24 24.16 16.77
C ASP A 173 -1.16 23.30 18.06
N TYR A 174 -1.85 22.17 18.09
CA TYR A 174 -1.82 21.25 19.23
C TYR A 174 -0.60 20.32 19.20
N HIS A 175 -0.14 19.94 18.02
CA HIS A 175 1.17 19.29 17.85
C HIS A 175 2.29 20.19 18.35
N ASP A 176 2.32 21.45 17.92
CA ASP A 176 3.26 22.45 18.41
C ASP A 176 3.20 22.64 19.94
N LEU A 177 1.99 22.59 20.52
CA LEU A 177 1.78 22.70 21.96
C LEU A 177 2.34 21.48 22.70
N ALA A 178 2.03 20.27 22.22
CA ALA A 178 2.55 19.02 22.76
C ALA A 178 4.09 19.01 22.74
N GLU A 179 4.69 19.38 21.59
CA GLU A 179 6.15 19.49 21.45
C GLU A 179 6.78 20.52 22.43
N GLN A 180 6.07 21.63 22.72
CA GLN A 180 6.54 22.60 23.71
C GLN A 180 6.54 22.04 25.13
N HIS A 181 5.52 21.22 25.50
CA HIS A 181 5.50 20.52 26.78
C HIS A 181 6.63 19.51 26.87
N HIS A 182 6.87 18.76 25.81
CA HIS A 182 7.97 17.83 25.66
C HIS A 182 9.34 18.51 25.87
N LYS A 183 9.60 19.63 25.18
CA LYS A 183 10.84 20.45 25.35
C LYS A 183 11.01 21.02 26.76
N LYS A 184 9.94 21.08 27.56
CA LYS A 184 9.95 21.53 28.97
C LYS A 184 10.05 20.38 29.99
N ASP A 185 10.36 19.18 29.55
CA ASP A 185 10.43 17.98 30.40
C ASP A 185 9.09 17.64 31.07
N ASN A 186 7.99 17.86 30.33
CA ASN A 186 6.62 17.54 30.76
C ASN A 186 5.90 16.62 29.74
N PRO A 187 6.40 15.38 29.54
CA PRO A 187 5.86 14.47 28.53
C PRO A 187 4.43 14.03 28.81
N LEU A 188 3.98 13.95 30.07
CA LEU A 188 2.62 13.53 30.41
C LEU A 188 1.55 14.54 29.98
N GLU A 189 1.86 15.84 29.97
CA GLU A 189 0.96 16.84 29.41
C GLU A 189 0.90 16.73 27.88
N ALA A 190 2.04 16.46 27.22
CA ALA A 190 2.08 16.18 25.80
C ALA A 190 1.23 14.94 25.45
N ALA A 191 1.36 13.85 26.21
CA ALA A 191 0.53 12.66 26.07
C ALA A 191 -0.98 12.99 26.23
N THR A 192 -1.33 13.86 27.19
CA THR A 192 -2.72 14.30 27.40
C THR A 192 -3.28 15.03 26.16
N ILE A 193 -2.46 15.83 25.48
CA ILE A 193 -2.83 16.54 24.26
C ILE A 193 -3.03 15.54 23.10
N TYR A 194 -2.07 14.64 22.86
CA TYR A 194 -2.19 13.61 21.81
C TYR A 194 -3.40 12.72 22.02
N ARG A 195 -3.64 12.25 23.24
CA ARG A 195 -4.86 11.52 23.59
C ARG A 195 -6.13 12.31 23.27
N ALA A 196 -6.17 13.60 23.55
CA ALA A 196 -7.32 14.43 23.25
C ALA A 196 -7.52 14.56 21.72
N MET A 197 -6.45 14.64 20.93
CA MET A 197 -6.51 14.69 19.47
C MET A 197 -7.08 13.39 18.90
N THR A 198 -6.57 12.23 19.30
CA THR A 198 -7.07 10.93 18.85
C THR A 198 -8.56 10.75 19.18
N GLU A 199 -8.97 11.08 20.42
CA GLU A 199 -10.37 10.97 20.81
C GLU A 199 -11.29 11.90 20.02
N VAL A 200 -10.87 13.13 19.74
CA VAL A 200 -11.68 14.09 18.94
C VAL A 200 -11.79 13.65 17.49
N ARG A 201 -10.73 13.11 16.87
CA ARG A 201 -10.79 12.57 15.51
C ARG A 201 -11.80 11.44 15.41
N VAL A 202 -11.69 10.44 16.28
CA VAL A 202 -12.58 9.28 16.31
C VAL A 202 -14.04 9.69 16.53
N GLU A 203 -14.30 10.57 17.51
CA GLU A 203 -15.67 11.03 17.82
C GLU A 203 -16.33 11.85 16.69
N ASN A 204 -15.56 12.38 15.75
CA ASN A 204 -16.08 13.20 14.65
C ASN A 204 -15.84 12.59 13.25
N MET A 205 -15.47 11.33 13.19
CA MET A 205 -15.17 10.62 11.94
C MET A 205 -16.29 10.70 10.91
N ASP A 206 -17.57 10.61 11.33
CA ASP A 206 -18.73 10.71 10.44
C ASP A 206 -18.89 12.07 9.75
N MET A 207 -18.19 13.10 10.23
CA MET A 207 -18.27 14.46 9.70
C MET A 207 -17.28 14.72 8.55
N VAL A 208 -16.39 13.77 8.25
CA VAL A 208 -15.30 13.95 7.32
C VAL A 208 -15.28 12.80 6.32
N GLN A 209 -14.99 13.09 5.05
CA GLN A 209 -14.94 12.07 4.00
C GLN A 209 -13.60 11.35 3.89
N ASP A 210 -12.56 11.89 4.50
CA ASP A 210 -11.22 11.33 4.43
C ASP A 210 -10.95 10.37 5.60
N TYR A 211 -10.22 9.30 5.29
CA TYR A 211 -9.82 8.29 6.25
C TYR A 211 -8.55 8.75 6.99
N TYR A 212 -8.66 8.98 8.30
CA TYR A 212 -7.55 9.47 9.14
C TYR A 212 -6.69 8.38 9.77
N GLY A 213 -6.60 7.22 9.18
CA GLY A 213 -5.84 6.11 9.78
C GLY A 213 -4.37 6.45 10.05
N GLU A 214 -3.73 7.12 9.11
CA GLU A 214 -2.31 7.53 9.23
C GLU A 214 -2.14 8.62 10.30
N ASP A 215 -2.92 9.68 10.28
CA ASP A 215 -2.87 10.74 11.30
C ASP A 215 -3.11 10.21 12.73
N LEU A 216 -4.05 9.26 12.88
CA LEU A 216 -4.35 8.65 14.17
C LEU A 216 -3.20 7.79 14.68
N GLU A 217 -2.53 7.04 13.79
CA GLU A 217 -1.37 6.23 14.11
C GLU A 217 -0.22 7.11 14.59
N GLU A 218 0.11 8.18 13.87
CA GLU A 218 1.15 9.15 14.28
C GLU A 218 0.86 9.78 15.65
N GLU A 219 -0.41 10.12 15.94
CA GLU A 219 -0.80 10.69 17.23
C GLU A 219 -0.74 9.66 18.37
N LEU A 220 -1.06 8.38 18.10
CA LEU A 220 -0.92 7.29 19.06
C LEU A 220 0.55 6.95 19.35
N ASP A 221 1.39 6.92 18.32
CA ASP A 221 2.83 6.73 18.46
C ASP A 221 3.46 7.82 19.32
N ALA A 222 3.14 9.09 19.04
CA ALA A 222 3.60 10.21 19.84
C ALA A 222 3.08 10.17 21.28
N PHE A 223 1.84 9.70 21.49
CA PHE A 223 1.28 9.47 22.81
C PHE A 223 2.09 8.42 23.57
N VAL A 224 2.39 7.28 22.95
CA VAL A 224 3.16 6.19 23.57
C VAL A 224 4.59 6.63 23.87
N GLU A 225 5.25 7.33 22.94
CA GLU A 225 6.59 7.89 23.14
C GLU A 225 6.64 8.80 24.38
N CYS A 226 5.66 9.70 24.53
CA CYS A 226 5.55 10.56 25.71
C CYS A 226 5.42 9.77 27.03
N ILE A 227 4.70 8.65 27.02
CA ILE A 227 4.56 7.79 28.21
C ILE A 227 5.89 7.08 28.54
N HIS A 228 6.63 6.64 27.50
CA HIS A 228 7.96 6.05 27.68
C HIS A 228 8.95 7.04 28.28
N GLU A 229 8.98 8.27 27.76
CA GLU A 229 9.88 9.32 28.26
C GLU A 229 9.57 9.76 29.70
N ALA A 230 8.30 9.64 30.10
CA ALA A 230 7.93 9.93 31.47
C ALA A 230 8.54 8.96 32.51
N ASP A 231 9.13 7.83 32.06
CA ASP A 231 9.74 6.78 32.88
C ASP A 231 8.87 6.38 34.06
N LEU A 232 7.60 6.10 33.79
CA LEU A 232 6.59 5.83 34.83
C LEU A 232 6.83 4.48 35.48
N PRO A 233 6.61 4.37 36.83
CA PRO A 233 6.47 3.08 37.46
C PRO A 233 5.35 2.28 36.79
N HIS A 234 5.53 0.95 36.67
CA HIS A 234 4.55 0.05 36.07
C HIS A 234 3.10 0.27 36.60
N GLU A 235 2.94 0.49 37.90
CA GLU A 235 1.61 0.76 38.52
C GLU A 235 0.91 2.00 37.91
N ASN A 236 1.68 3.01 37.53
CA ASN A 236 1.13 4.24 36.94
C ASN A 236 0.93 4.09 35.39
N LYS A 237 1.68 3.20 34.77
CA LYS A 237 1.55 2.88 33.34
C LYS A 237 0.26 2.12 33.02
N ARG A 238 -0.30 1.40 34.01
CA ARG A 238 -1.55 0.64 33.90
C ARG A 238 -2.73 1.49 33.40
N GLU A 239 -2.85 2.72 33.86
CA GLU A 239 -3.93 3.63 33.45
C GLU A 239 -3.94 3.85 31.93
N TYR A 240 -2.77 3.90 31.32
CA TYR A 240 -2.62 4.09 29.86
C TYR A 240 -2.87 2.79 29.09
N LEU A 241 -2.47 1.66 29.65
CA LEU A 241 -2.80 0.33 29.11
C LEU A 241 -4.31 0.09 29.14
N GLU A 242 -4.98 0.38 30.28
CA GLU A 242 -6.44 0.30 30.40
C GLU A 242 -7.13 1.19 29.35
N TYR A 243 -6.67 2.43 29.19
CA TYR A 243 -7.23 3.36 28.20
C TYR A 243 -7.15 2.81 26.78
N LEU A 244 -5.97 2.36 26.36
CA LEU A 244 -5.79 1.81 25.01
C LEU A 244 -6.59 0.53 24.81
N PHE A 245 -6.65 -0.33 25.84
CA PHE A 245 -7.41 -1.57 25.82
C PHE A 245 -8.93 -1.30 25.71
N GLU A 246 -9.49 -0.38 26.51
CA GLU A 246 -10.89 0.03 26.41
C GLU A 246 -11.25 0.57 25.00
N ARG A 247 -10.30 1.23 24.32
CA ARG A 247 -10.50 1.70 22.96
C ARG A 247 -10.41 0.56 21.93
N TRP A 248 -9.45 -0.32 22.10
CA TRP A 248 -9.29 -1.50 21.25
C TRP A 248 -10.51 -2.42 21.31
N GLU A 249 -11.12 -2.59 22.48
CA GLU A 249 -12.26 -3.47 22.71
C GLU A 249 -13.62 -2.83 22.38
N SER A 250 -13.64 -1.54 22.10
CA SER A 250 -14.88 -0.77 22.00
C SER A 250 -15.84 -1.30 20.92
N ASP A 251 -17.09 -1.52 21.32
CA ASP A 251 -18.22 -1.86 20.44
C ASP A 251 -18.69 -0.66 19.57
N ASP A 252 -18.17 0.55 19.81
CA ASP A 252 -18.49 1.72 19.00
C ASP A 252 -17.88 1.57 17.60
N PRO A 253 -18.69 1.51 16.53
CA PRO A 253 -18.17 1.33 15.16
C PRO A 253 -17.14 2.37 14.74
N ALA A 254 -17.25 3.61 15.23
CA ALA A 254 -16.28 4.67 14.95
C ALA A 254 -14.91 4.35 15.57
N VAL A 255 -14.90 3.86 16.81
CA VAL A 255 -13.68 3.44 17.52
C VAL A 255 -13.15 2.14 16.95
N GLY A 256 -14.02 1.16 16.75
CA GLY A 256 -13.67 -0.19 16.24
C GLY A 256 -13.03 -0.19 14.85
N THR A 257 -13.28 0.84 14.03
CA THR A 257 -12.58 1.05 12.75
C THR A 257 -11.06 1.20 12.94
N PHE A 258 -10.63 1.71 14.09
CA PHE A 258 -9.23 1.96 14.43
C PHE A 258 -8.67 0.95 15.46
N ALA A 259 -9.34 -0.17 15.65
CA ALA A 259 -8.88 -1.17 16.62
C ALA A 259 -7.43 -1.62 16.38
N GLY A 260 -7.01 -1.74 15.10
CA GLY A 260 -5.64 -2.10 14.74
C GLY A 260 -4.60 -1.08 15.20
N GLN A 261 -4.89 0.22 15.10
CA GLN A 261 -4.01 1.29 15.58
C GLN A 261 -3.87 1.27 17.10
N TYR A 262 -5.00 1.07 17.82
CA TYR A 262 -4.96 0.93 19.27
C TYR A 262 -4.23 -0.35 19.72
N GLU A 263 -4.33 -1.44 18.96
CA GLU A 263 -3.57 -2.66 19.20
C GLU A 263 -2.06 -2.42 19.00
N GLY A 264 -1.67 -1.74 17.93
CA GLY A 264 -0.29 -1.32 17.69
C GLY A 264 0.26 -0.52 18.86
N ALA A 265 -0.49 0.49 19.33
CA ALA A 265 -0.11 1.31 20.46
C ALA A 265 0.01 0.51 21.78
N LEU A 266 -0.84 -0.52 22.00
CA LEU A 266 -0.72 -1.44 23.15
C LEU A 266 0.58 -2.24 23.09
N TRP A 267 0.93 -2.76 21.90
CA TRP A 267 2.18 -3.50 21.68
C TRP A 267 3.39 -2.62 21.97
N GLU A 268 3.39 -1.40 21.46
CA GLU A 268 4.49 -0.44 21.68
C GLU A 268 4.59 0.00 23.12
N LEU A 269 3.44 0.22 23.80
CA LEU A 269 3.44 0.62 25.20
C LEU A 269 4.00 -0.45 26.12
N CYS A 270 3.85 -1.74 25.80
CA CYS A 270 4.37 -2.85 26.57
C CYS A 270 5.88 -3.02 26.35
N THR A 271 6.70 -2.70 27.34
CA THR A 271 8.17 -2.77 27.25
C THR A 271 8.80 -3.88 28.09
N ASP A 272 8.06 -4.47 29.02
CA ASP A 272 8.55 -5.53 29.88
C ASP A 272 7.46 -6.56 30.23
N ASP A 273 7.88 -7.66 30.86
CA ASP A 273 6.98 -8.74 31.27
C ASP A 273 5.86 -8.29 32.20
N ALA A 274 6.01 -7.22 32.98
CA ALA A 274 4.99 -6.77 33.92
C ALA A 274 3.84 -6.08 33.17
N ASP A 275 4.15 -5.34 32.10
CA ASP A 275 3.18 -4.72 31.22
C ASP A 275 2.38 -5.80 30.47
N PHE A 276 3.06 -6.78 29.87
CA PHE A 276 2.40 -7.90 29.17
C PHE A 276 1.55 -8.76 30.10
N ARG A 277 1.96 -8.98 31.35
CA ARG A 277 1.13 -9.71 32.34
C ARG A 277 -0.13 -8.93 32.66
N TYR A 278 -0.03 -7.61 32.75
CA TYR A 278 -1.21 -6.79 33.00
C TYR A 278 -2.16 -6.78 31.79
N TRP A 279 -1.63 -6.65 30.60
CA TRP A 279 -2.45 -6.77 29.37
C TRP A 279 -3.10 -8.15 29.25
N ARG A 280 -2.38 -9.21 29.60
CA ARG A 280 -2.95 -10.54 29.71
C ARG A 280 -4.12 -10.61 30.68
N GLU A 281 -3.99 -10.01 31.87
CA GLU A 281 -5.08 -9.96 32.87
C GLU A 281 -6.34 -9.29 32.30
N LEU A 282 -6.20 -8.18 31.58
CA LEU A 282 -7.30 -7.50 30.87
C LEU A 282 -7.95 -8.38 29.82
N LEU A 283 -7.16 -9.06 29.01
CA LEU A 283 -7.66 -9.99 27.98
C LEU A 283 -8.40 -11.17 28.60
N GLU A 284 -7.90 -11.74 29.70
CA GLU A 284 -8.54 -12.89 30.40
C GLU A 284 -9.94 -12.56 30.93
N GLU A 285 -10.21 -11.30 31.29
CA GLU A 285 -11.53 -10.87 31.77
C GLU A 285 -12.57 -10.83 30.64
N GLU A 286 -12.15 -10.59 29.41
CA GLU A 286 -13.01 -10.41 28.25
C GLU A 286 -12.96 -11.58 27.23
N LEU A 287 -12.17 -12.65 27.54
CA LEU A 287 -12.10 -13.80 26.65
C LEU A 287 -13.48 -14.45 26.45
N PRO A 288 -13.89 -14.69 25.20
CA PRO A 288 -15.15 -15.34 24.91
C PRO A 288 -15.16 -16.76 25.46
N THR A 289 -16.22 -17.12 26.17
CA THR A 289 -16.41 -18.45 26.77
C THR A 289 -16.64 -19.56 25.74
N GLU A 290 -17.08 -19.21 24.55
CA GLU A 290 -17.29 -20.12 23.42
C GLU A 290 -16.88 -19.41 22.12
N THR A 291 -16.06 -20.07 21.30
CA THR A 291 -15.81 -19.60 19.91
C THR A 291 -17.10 -19.75 19.11
N PRO A 292 -17.52 -18.72 18.37
CA PRO A 292 -18.67 -18.85 17.47
C PRO A 292 -18.45 -19.99 16.48
N GLU A 293 -19.40 -20.93 16.39
CA GLU A 293 -19.34 -22.03 15.43
C GLU A 293 -19.30 -21.46 14.00
N THR A 294 -18.47 -22.07 13.14
CA THR A 294 -18.46 -21.76 11.71
C THR A 294 -19.85 -22.05 11.14
N SER A 295 -20.63 -21.01 10.86
CA SER A 295 -21.89 -21.20 10.14
C SER A 295 -21.54 -21.60 8.69
N GLU A 296 -21.92 -22.82 8.26
CA GLU A 296 -21.79 -23.33 6.88
C GLU A 296 -22.65 -22.57 5.85
N ALA A 297 -23.27 -21.46 6.23
CA ALA A 297 -24.19 -20.69 5.39
C ALA A 297 -23.68 -19.29 5.12
N ASP A 298 -22.62 -19.16 4.36
CA ASP A 298 -22.36 -17.91 3.61
C ASP A 298 -22.99 -18.03 2.21
N ASP A 299 -24.32 -18.11 2.19
CA ASP A 299 -25.13 -17.91 1.00
C ASP A 299 -25.29 -16.40 0.74
N GLY A 300 -24.26 -15.79 0.21
CA GLY A 300 -24.34 -14.58 -0.61
C GLY A 300 -25.04 -13.35 -0.03
N VAL A 301 -24.26 -12.31 0.23
CA VAL A 301 -24.66 -10.93 0.55
C VAL A 301 -25.08 -10.69 2.01
N GLY A 302 -24.11 -10.56 2.88
CA GLY A 302 -23.94 -9.50 3.77
C GLY A 302 -24.38 -9.24 5.08
N SER A 303 -24.26 -9.96 6.08
CA SER A 303 -23.96 -9.33 7.38
C SER A 303 -22.59 -9.82 7.85
N PHE A 304 -21.64 -8.92 7.91
CA PHE A 304 -20.39 -9.16 8.61
C PHE A 304 -20.74 -9.51 10.05
N ASP A 305 -20.40 -10.70 10.52
CA ASP A 305 -20.62 -11.09 11.91
C ASP A 305 -19.50 -10.46 12.76
N THR A 306 -19.76 -9.24 13.22
CA THR A 306 -18.80 -8.46 14.02
C THR A 306 -18.42 -9.18 15.31
N SER A 307 -19.39 -9.83 15.97
CA SER A 307 -19.14 -10.55 17.23
C SER A 307 -18.16 -11.71 17.06
N ARG A 308 -18.20 -12.38 15.91
CA ARG A 308 -17.25 -13.45 15.60
C ARG A 308 -15.85 -12.88 15.33
N TYR A 309 -15.75 -11.82 14.56
CA TYR A 309 -14.49 -11.16 14.27
C TYR A 309 -13.81 -10.62 15.55
N GLU A 310 -14.59 -10.04 16.45
CA GLU A 310 -14.13 -9.56 17.76
C GLU A 310 -13.61 -10.72 18.61
N ALA A 311 -14.36 -11.83 18.70
CA ALA A 311 -13.93 -13.01 19.45
C ALA A 311 -12.64 -13.63 18.88
N GLU A 312 -12.51 -13.72 17.56
CA GLU A 312 -11.31 -14.21 16.89
C GLU A 312 -10.11 -13.31 17.20
N ARG A 313 -10.27 -11.99 17.09
CA ARG A 313 -9.24 -11.00 17.42
C ARG A 313 -8.77 -11.12 18.87
N HIS A 314 -9.70 -11.21 19.86
CA HIS A 314 -9.33 -11.37 21.26
C HIS A 314 -8.49 -12.63 21.51
N ILE A 315 -8.88 -13.77 20.93
CA ILE A 315 -8.16 -15.01 21.09
C ILE A 315 -6.77 -14.93 20.40
N GLU A 316 -6.67 -14.29 19.24
CA GLU A 316 -5.40 -14.12 18.54
C GLU A 316 -4.45 -13.22 19.32
N THR A 317 -4.90 -12.05 19.79
CA THR A 317 -4.10 -11.14 20.61
C THR A 317 -3.68 -11.78 21.93
N TYR A 318 -4.58 -12.56 22.56
CA TYR A 318 -4.24 -13.30 23.78
C TYR A 318 -3.12 -14.31 23.56
N ALA A 319 -3.18 -15.07 22.47
CA ALA A 319 -2.12 -16.01 22.11
C ALA A 319 -0.79 -15.29 21.82
N ASP A 320 -0.82 -14.13 21.18
CA ASP A 320 0.36 -13.34 20.88
C ASP A 320 1.01 -12.77 22.15
N VAL A 321 0.21 -12.31 23.12
CA VAL A 321 0.68 -11.87 24.45
C VAL A 321 1.28 -13.03 25.25
N LEU A 322 0.70 -14.24 25.19
CA LEU A 322 1.28 -15.44 25.80
C LEU A 322 2.62 -15.81 25.19
N ASP A 323 2.76 -15.70 23.87
CA ASP A 323 4.02 -15.93 23.15
C ASP A 323 5.08 -14.93 23.59
N ALA A 324 4.75 -13.65 23.67
CA ALA A 324 5.63 -12.59 24.16
C ALA A 324 6.11 -12.82 25.61
N LEU A 325 5.24 -13.38 26.46
CA LEU A 325 5.58 -13.78 27.84
C LEU A 325 6.37 -15.10 27.94
N GLY A 326 6.46 -15.85 26.83
CA GLY A 326 7.05 -17.20 26.83
C GLY A 326 6.23 -18.22 27.65
N ASP A 327 4.93 -17.98 27.86
CA ASP A 327 4.02 -18.92 28.53
C ASP A 327 3.53 -19.99 27.56
N THR A 328 4.46 -20.88 27.18
CA THR A 328 4.21 -21.93 26.17
C THR A 328 3.18 -22.96 26.62
N GLU A 329 3.01 -23.18 27.94
CA GLU A 329 2.03 -24.13 28.46
C GLU A 329 0.60 -23.63 28.20
N THR A 330 0.29 -22.40 28.59
CA THR A 330 -1.03 -21.78 28.34
C THR A 330 -1.28 -21.56 26.85
N LEU A 331 -0.26 -21.13 26.10
CA LEU A 331 -0.32 -20.94 24.65
C LEU A 331 -0.68 -22.24 23.92
N ARG A 332 -0.10 -23.37 24.33
CA ARG A 332 -0.43 -24.69 23.79
C ARG A 332 -1.89 -25.06 24.03
N GLU A 333 -2.42 -24.78 25.23
CA GLU A 333 -3.84 -25.03 25.57
C GLU A 333 -4.77 -24.20 24.67
N VAL A 334 -4.44 -22.92 24.46
CA VAL A 334 -5.21 -22.04 23.58
C VAL A 334 -5.19 -22.54 22.13
N TYR A 335 -4.03 -22.94 21.62
CA TYR A 335 -3.94 -23.50 20.27
C TYR A 335 -4.72 -24.82 20.16
N GLU A 336 -4.60 -25.73 21.13
CA GLU A 336 -5.29 -27.01 21.11
C GLU A 336 -6.83 -26.84 21.12
N GLN A 337 -7.32 -25.81 21.78
CA GLN A 337 -8.75 -25.49 21.81
C GLN A 337 -9.26 -24.90 20.50
N HIS A 338 -8.45 -24.08 19.79
CA HIS A 338 -8.92 -23.21 18.72
C HIS A 338 -8.34 -23.51 17.33
N TYR A 339 -7.41 -24.49 17.16
CA TYR A 339 -6.71 -24.72 15.88
C TYR A 339 -7.61 -25.13 14.69
N LEU A 340 -8.80 -25.65 14.94
CA LEU A 340 -9.79 -25.96 13.89
C LEU A 340 -10.79 -24.81 13.65
N ASN A 341 -10.81 -23.80 14.51
CA ASN A 341 -11.67 -22.65 14.38
C ASN A 341 -10.92 -21.46 13.75
N LEU A 342 -9.65 -21.30 14.09
CA LEU A 342 -8.77 -20.24 13.60
C LEU A 342 -7.65 -20.84 12.74
N ARG A 343 -7.72 -20.60 11.44
CA ARG A 343 -6.77 -21.17 10.47
C ARG A 343 -5.30 -20.86 10.82
N GLY A 344 -5.03 -19.63 11.28
CA GLY A 344 -3.71 -19.20 11.72
C GLY A 344 -3.17 -20.06 12.86
N PHE A 345 -4.04 -20.48 13.77
CA PHE A 345 -3.66 -21.31 14.92
C PHE A 345 -3.28 -22.74 14.55
N CYS A 346 -3.93 -23.31 13.52
CA CYS A 346 -3.56 -24.63 13.05
C CYS A 346 -2.06 -24.72 12.69
N LEU A 347 -1.57 -23.76 11.92
CA LEU A 347 -0.17 -23.73 11.52
C LEU A 347 0.77 -23.36 12.67
N ARG A 348 0.38 -22.43 13.53
CA ARG A 348 1.17 -22.02 14.72
C ARG A 348 1.29 -23.19 15.70
N TYR A 349 0.19 -23.90 15.95
CA TYR A 349 0.19 -25.10 16.80
C TYR A 349 1.04 -26.23 16.24
N ALA A 350 0.91 -26.51 14.94
CA ALA A 350 1.73 -27.53 14.30
C ALA A 350 3.22 -27.20 14.37
N ARG A 351 3.62 -25.94 14.25
CA ARG A 351 5.01 -25.49 14.41
C ARG A 351 5.50 -25.64 15.85
N LEU A 352 4.70 -25.21 16.82
CA LEU A 352 5.01 -25.37 18.24
C LEU A 352 5.27 -26.85 18.56
N LEU A 353 4.42 -27.77 18.10
CA LEU A 353 4.59 -29.21 18.29
C LEU A 353 5.87 -29.76 17.64
N VAL A 354 6.27 -29.21 16.49
CA VAL A 354 7.56 -29.57 15.85
C VAL A 354 8.73 -29.13 16.72
N ASP A 355 8.69 -27.91 17.27
CA ASP A 355 9.74 -27.36 18.12
C ASP A 355 9.86 -28.15 19.44
N GLU A 356 8.74 -28.65 19.97
CA GLU A 356 8.71 -29.56 21.12
C GLU A 356 9.11 -31.01 20.77
N GLY A 357 9.30 -31.35 19.51
CA GLY A 357 9.67 -32.69 19.02
C GLY A 357 8.48 -33.63 18.83
N GLU A 358 7.25 -33.15 18.96
CA GLU A 358 6.01 -33.92 18.79
C GLU A 358 5.54 -33.96 17.32
N VAL A 359 6.45 -34.29 16.40
CA VAL A 359 6.22 -34.17 14.94
C VAL A 359 5.04 -34.98 14.45
N ASP A 360 4.77 -36.15 15.01
CA ASP A 360 3.64 -36.98 14.59
C ASP A 360 2.30 -36.31 14.94
N ARG A 361 2.22 -35.64 16.10
CA ARG A 361 1.05 -34.85 16.47
C ARG A 361 0.92 -33.58 15.61
N ALA A 362 2.03 -32.93 15.27
CA ALA A 362 2.05 -31.79 14.35
C ALA A 362 1.47 -32.14 12.98
N ILE A 363 1.79 -33.35 12.47
CA ILE A 363 1.23 -33.87 11.22
C ILE A 363 -0.29 -34.06 11.35
N GLU A 364 -0.75 -34.70 12.44
CA GLU A 364 -2.21 -34.91 12.66
C GLU A 364 -2.95 -33.57 12.67
N VAL A 365 -2.48 -32.59 13.44
CA VAL A 365 -3.06 -31.25 13.52
C VAL A 365 -3.12 -30.57 12.14
N ALA A 366 -2.02 -30.62 11.39
CA ALA A 366 -1.95 -30.01 10.07
C ALA A 366 -2.82 -30.72 9.03
N GLU A 367 -2.94 -32.04 9.07
CA GLU A 367 -3.85 -32.82 8.19
C GLU A 367 -5.32 -32.55 8.53
N GLU A 368 -5.68 -32.42 9.80
CA GLU A 368 -7.02 -32.00 10.23
C GLU A 368 -7.33 -30.59 9.73
N GLY A 369 -6.40 -29.63 9.87
CA GLY A 369 -6.55 -28.29 9.35
C GLY A 369 -6.62 -28.21 7.82
N LEU A 370 -5.82 -29.04 7.11
CA LEU A 370 -5.89 -29.16 5.65
C LEU A 370 -7.27 -29.58 5.16
N ASN A 371 -7.98 -30.40 5.93
CA ASN A 371 -9.34 -30.85 5.61
C ASN A 371 -10.42 -29.85 6.05
N ALA A 372 -10.17 -29.07 7.11
CA ALA A 372 -11.15 -28.13 7.67
C ALA A 372 -11.20 -26.80 6.91
N PHE A 373 -10.08 -26.32 6.36
CA PHE A 373 -9.98 -25.00 5.74
C PHE A 373 -9.91 -25.07 4.22
N SER A 374 -10.76 -24.31 3.54
CA SER A 374 -10.79 -24.24 2.06
C SER A 374 -9.53 -23.60 1.45
N ASN A 375 -8.95 -22.60 2.14
CA ASN A 375 -7.70 -21.94 1.73
C ASN A 375 -6.55 -22.34 2.65
N SER A 376 -5.96 -23.50 2.42
CA SER A 376 -4.97 -24.15 3.28
C SER A 376 -3.60 -24.35 2.62
N GLY A 377 -3.23 -23.44 1.71
CA GLY A 377 -1.95 -23.52 0.99
C GLY A 377 -0.72 -23.42 1.86
N ASP A 378 -0.77 -22.68 2.96
CA ASP A 378 0.29 -22.54 3.96
C ASP A 378 0.45 -23.82 4.83
N ILE A 379 -0.68 -24.40 5.24
CA ILE A 379 -0.69 -25.71 5.95
C ILE A 379 -0.14 -26.80 5.04
N ARG A 380 -0.52 -26.80 3.76
CA ARG A 380 0.02 -27.76 2.78
C ARG A 380 1.51 -27.61 2.59
N ARG A 381 2.04 -26.37 2.53
CA ARG A 381 3.50 -26.14 2.47
C ARG A 381 4.22 -26.69 3.68
N PHE A 382 3.68 -26.47 4.88
CA PHE A 382 4.22 -27.07 6.09
C PHE A 382 4.27 -28.59 6.01
N LEU A 383 3.19 -29.23 5.57
CA LEU A 383 3.13 -30.70 5.40
C LEU A 383 4.10 -31.20 4.31
N ILE A 384 4.31 -30.45 3.22
CA ILE A 384 5.32 -30.78 2.20
C ILE A 384 6.70 -30.86 2.85
N ASP A 385 7.07 -29.89 3.67
CA ASP A 385 8.38 -29.87 4.33
C ASP A 385 8.53 -31.04 5.32
N VAL A 386 7.52 -31.30 6.13
CA VAL A 386 7.56 -32.35 7.15
C VAL A 386 7.57 -33.76 6.54
N TYR A 387 6.86 -33.98 5.42
CA TYR A 387 6.79 -35.29 4.76
C TYR A 387 7.97 -35.58 3.83
N ALA A 388 8.82 -34.60 3.52
CA ALA A 388 9.89 -34.75 2.52
C ALA A 388 10.77 -35.99 2.69
N ASP A 389 11.11 -36.34 3.97
CA ASP A 389 11.93 -37.48 4.34
C ASP A 389 11.15 -38.61 5.07
N ARG A 390 9.82 -38.43 5.29
CA ARG A 390 9.03 -39.37 6.10
C ARG A 390 8.08 -40.22 5.28
N ASP A 391 7.37 -39.64 4.33
CA ASP A 391 6.41 -40.34 3.47
C ASP A 391 6.49 -39.81 2.02
N PRO A 392 7.27 -40.48 1.15
CA PRO A 392 7.43 -40.04 -0.24
C PRO A 392 6.14 -39.99 -1.03
N GLU A 393 5.18 -40.87 -0.77
CA GLU A 393 3.91 -40.90 -1.51
C GLU A 393 3.00 -39.75 -1.09
N ARG A 394 2.88 -39.50 0.22
CA ARG A 394 2.12 -38.35 0.71
C ARG A 394 2.76 -37.03 0.28
N HIS A 395 4.08 -36.95 0.30
CA HIS A 395 4.84 -35.79 -0.16
C HIS A 395 4.55 -35.48 -1.66
N LYS A 396 4.59 -36.50 -2.54
CA LYS A 396 4.23 -36.34 -3.96
C LYS A 396 2.79 -35.85 -4.13
N ALA A 397 1.85 -36.42 -3.39
CA ALA A 397 0.44 -36.03 -3.46
C ALA A 397 0.23 -34.55 -3.06
N LEU A 398 0.92 -34.07 -2.02
CA LEU A 398 0.87 -32.69 -1.57
C LEU A 398 1.52 -31.71 -2.56
N LEU A 399 2.69 -32.07 -3.14
CA LEU A 399 3.35 -31.29 -4.18
C LEU A 399 2.46 -31.11 -5.41
N ARG A 400 1.81 -32.20 -5.86
CA ARG A 400 0.87 -32.19 -6.98
C ARG A 400 -0.31 -31.27 -6.73
N GLU A 401 -0.92 -31.35 -5.55
CA GLU A 401 -2.04 -30.49 -5.17
C GLU A 401 -1.62 -29.04 -5.02
N GLN A 402 -0.43 -28.79 -4.44
CA GLN A 402 0.11 -27.43 -4.29
C GLN A 402 0.40 -26.78 -5.65
N PHE A 403 1.00 -27.52 -6.60
CA PHE A 403 1.19 -27.04 -7.96
C PHE A 403 -0.15 -26.76 -8.65
N ARG A 404 -1.11 -27.68 -8.53
CA ARG A 404 -2.45 -27.54 -9.12
C ARG A 404 -3.12 -26.23 -8.71
N GLN A 405 -3.01 -25.85 -7.43
CA GLN A 405 -3.65 -24.66 -6.88
C GLN A 405 -2.87 -23.38 -7.12
N SER A 406 -1.55 -23.40 -6.85
CA SER A 406 -0.71 -22.20 -6.93
C SER A 406 -0.22 -21.90 -8.35
N GLY A 407 0.01 -22.92 -9.18
CA GLY A 407 0.68 -22.82 -10.46
C GLY A 407 2.17 -22.49 -10.35
N ASN A 408 2.77 -22.60 -9.17
CA ASN A 408 4.18 -22.35 -9.00
C ASN A 408 5.02 -23.54 -9.51
N TRP A 409 5.81 -23.30 -10.53
CA TRP A 409 6.62 -24.30 -11.22
C TRP A 409 7.70 -24.94 -10.34
N ASP A 410 8.10 -24.33 -9.24
CA ASP A 410 9.04 -24.96 -8.29
C ASP A 410 8.48 -26.27 -7.71
N TYR A 411 7.15 -26.32 -7.45
CA TYR A 411 6.52 -27.55 -6.98
C TYR A 411 6.42 -28.61 -8.09
N TYR A 412 6.26 -28.18 -9.32
CA TYR A 412 6.27 -29.05 -10.49
C TYR A 412 7.64 -29.74 -10.64
N GLU A 413 8.73 -28.98 -10.58
CA GLU A 413 10.10 -29.51 -10.68
C GLU A 413 10.44 -30.44 -9.51
N GLN A 414 10.02 -30.09 -8.30
CA GLN A 414 10.18 -30.95 -7.13
C GLN A 414 9.41 -32.28 -7.31
N LEU A 415 8.17 -32.22 -7.79
CA LEU A 415 7.36 -33.39 -8.07
C LEU A 415 7.99 -34.28 -9.15
N ARG A 416 8.41 -33.67 -10.27
CA ARG A 416 9.09 -34.36 -11.39
C ARG A 416 10.32 -35.14 -10.91
N SER A 417 11.13 -34.52 -10.05
CA SER A 417 12.35 -35.15 -9.51
C SER A 417 12.11 -36.41 -8.65
N ARG A 418 10.87 -36.63 -8.23
CA ARG A 418 10.47 -37.73 -7.32
C ARG A 418 9.61 -38.81 -8.01
N CYS A 419 9.21 -38.59 -9.27
CA CYS A 419 8.40 -39.51 -10.03
C CYS A 419 9.24 -40.36 -11.00
N SER A 420 8.81 -41.58 -11.27
CA SER A 420 9.31 -42.37 -12.42
C SER A 420 8.73 -41.80 -13.72
N GLU A 421 9.26 -42.17 -14.87
CA GLU A 421 8.76 -41.71 -16.18
C GLU A 421 7.30 -42.10 -16.38
N ASP A 422 6.91 -43.36 -16.06
CA ASP A 422 5.54 -43.82 -16.23
C ASP A 422 4.53 -43.05 -15.33
N GLU A 423 4.92 -42.77 -14.05
CA GLU A 423 4.10 -41.95 -13.15
C GLU A 423 4.00 -40.50 -13.64
N TRP A 424 5.08 -39.98 -14.22
CA TRP A 424 5.14 -38.60 -14.70
C TRP A 424 4.20 -38.37 -15.87
N ASP A 425 4.20 -39.28 -16.84
CA ASP A 425 3.30 -39.21 -17.99
C ASP A 425 1.80 -39.18 -17.58
N GLU A 426 1.44 -39.93 -16.54
CA GLU A 426 0.08 -39.91 -15.98
C GLU A 426 -0.24 -38.54 -15.34
N ILE A 427 0.69 -38.00 -14.56
CA ILE A 427 0.53 -36.70 -13.86
C ILE A 427 0.45 -35.55 -14.88
N VAL A 428 1.32 -35.53 -15.89
CA VAL A 428 1.27 -34.54 -16.96
C VAL A 428 -0.06 -34.56 -17.68
N SER A 429 -0.55 -35.77 -18.03
CA SER A 429 -1.85 -35.94 -18.70
C SER A 429 -3.02 -35.38 -17.87
N GLU A 430 -2.96 -35.49 -16.53
CA GLU A 430 -3.99 -34.90 -15.66
C GLU A 430 -3.90 -33.37 -15.62
N PHE A 431 -2.69 -32.79 -15.60
CA PHE A 431 -2.53 -31.36 -15.67
C PHE A 431 -2.99 -30.79 -17.02
N GLU A 432 -2.74 -31.49 -18.12
CA GLU A 432 -3.24 -31.12 -19.43
C GLU A 432 -4.77 -31.00 -19.44
N VAL A 433 -5.48 -32.02 -18.94
CA VAL A 433 -6.95 -32.00 -18.86
C VAL A 433 -7.43 -30.83 -18.01
N GLN A 434 -6.79 -30.57 -16.85
CA GLN A 434 -7.19 -29.50 -15.97
C GLN A 434 -6.94 -28.12 -16.59
N PHE A 435 -5.76 -27.89 -17.16
CA PHE A 435 -5.37 -26.57 -17.67
C PHE A 435 -6.10 -26.24 -18.98
N LYS A 436 -6.47 -27.22 -19.75
CA LYS A 436 -7.23 -27.03 -20.99
C LYS A 436 -8.54 -26.26 -20.74
N ASP A 437 -9.22 -26.53 -19.65
CA ASP A 437 -10.51 -25.92 -19.33
C ASP A 437 -10.37 -24.67 -18.41
N SER A 438 -9.22 -24.50 -17.73
CA SER A 438 -9.09 -23.48 -16.69
C SER A 438 -8.07 -22.39 -16.99
N ASN A 439 -6.97 -22.70 -17.69
CA ASN A 439 -5.88 -21.75 -17.93
C ASN A 439 -5.00 -22.17 -19.10
N VAL A 440 -5.32 -21.68 -20.29
CA VAL A 440 -4.61 -22.02 -21.52
C VAL A 440 -3.11 -21.64 -21.49
N ARG A 441 -2.73 -20.53 -20.83
CA ARG A 441 -1.32 -20.15 -20.71
C ARG A 441 -0.51 -21.17 -19.91
N ARG A 442 -1.07 -21.69 -18.83
CA ARG A 442 -0.42 -22.79 -18.08
C ARG A 442 -0.31 -24.08 -18.89
N LEU A 443 -1.25 -24.33 -19.79
CA LEU A 443 -1.17 -25.48 -20.69
C LEU A 443 -0.03 -25.32 -21.70
N ILE A 444 0.12 -24.13 -22.26
CA ILE A 444 1.23 -23.84 -23.19
C ILE A 444 2.57 -23.97 -22.46
N ASP A 445 2.70 -23.35 -21.27
CA ASP A 445 3.89 -23.45 -20.45
C ASP A 445 4.24 -24.91 -20.08
N LEU A 446 3.21 -25.73 -19.81
CA LEU A 446 3.40 -27.17 -19.54
C LEU A 446 3.99 -27.88 -20.77
N TYR A 447 3.44 -27.66 -21.95
CA TYR A 447 3.95 -28.26 -23.18
C TYR A 447 5.40 -27.83 -23.49
N LEU A 448 5.71 -26.54 -23.31
CA LEU A 448 7.06 -26.03 -23.51
C LEU A 448 8.07 -26.67 -22.55
N ARG A 449 7.69 -26.84 -21.28
CA ARG A 449 8.54 -27.49 -20.26
C ARG A 449 8.77 -28.98 -20.52
N GLU A 450 7.77 -29.66 -21.08
CA GLU A 450 7.89 -31.07 -21.50
C GLU A 450 8.55 -31.22 -22.89
N GLY A 451 8.96 -30.11 -23.53
CA GLY A 451 9.59 -30.14 -24.87
C GLY A 451 8.64 -30.47 -26.00
N ARG A 452 7.34 -30.29 -25.79
CA ARG A 452 6.25 -30.58 -26.73
C ARG A 452 5.88 -29.31 -27.51
N THR A 453 6.82 -28.84 -28.32
CA THR A 453 6.69 -27.56 -29.06
C THR A 453 5.53 -27.56 -30.06
N GLU A 454 5.22 -28.73 -30.68
CA GLU A 454 4.11 -28.89 -31.61
C GLU A 454 2.77 -28.56 -30.93
N GLU A 455 2.51 -29.20 -29.79
CA GLU A 455 1.29 -29.03 -29.02
C GLU A 455 1.19 -27.62 -28.41
N ALA A 456 2.34 -27.05 -27.99
CA ALA A 456 2.41 -25.66 -27.55
C ALA A 456 1.99 -24.70 -28.66
N PHE A 457 2.56 -24.88 -29.86
CA PHE A 457 2.23 -24.09 -31.05
C PHE A 457 0.75 -24.19 -31.41
N GLU A 458 0.22 -25.43 -31.53
CA GLU A 458 -1.18 -25.64 -31.86
C GLU A 458 -2.11 -24.96 -30.83
N THR A 459 -1.75 -25.04 -29.52
CA THR A 459 -2.54 -24.42 -28.45
C THR A 459 -2.47 -22.90 -28.52
N VAL A 460 -1.31 -22.30 -28.83
CA VAL A 460 -1.18 -20.85 -29.03
C VAL A 460 -2.04 -20.38 -30.19
N ILE A 461 -2.00 -21.07 -31.34
CA ILE A 461 -2.80 -20.71 -32.51
C ILE A 461 -4.31 -20.85 -32.25
N GLU A 462 -4.74 -21.92 -31.55
CA GLU A 462 -6.14 -22.11 -31.18
C GLU A 462 -6.61 -20.98 -30.25
N ALA A 463 -5.86 -20.70 -29.19
CA ALA A 463 -6.17 -19.66 -28.22
C ALA A 463 -6.14 -18.24 -28.84
N ALA A 464 -5.24 -17.98 -29.80
CA ALA A 464 -5.20 -16.70 -30.50
C ALA A 464 -6.44 -16.43 -31.34
N ARG A 465 -7.08 -17.48 -31.88
CA ARG A 465 -8.28 -17.41 -32.71
C ARG A 465 -9.60 -17.46 -31.92
N GLU A 466 -9.55 -17.80 -30.63
CA GLU A 466 -10.75 -17.77 -29.77
C GLU A 466 -11.21 -16.33 -29.49
N GLU A 467 -12.48 -16.05 -29.75
CA GLU A 467 -13.08 -14.78 -29.35
C GLU A 467 -13.38 -14.80 -27.84
N PRO A 468 -12.99 -13.74 -27.09
CA PRO A 468 -13.34 -13.64 -25.67
C PRO A 468 -14.87 -13.62 -25.49
N ASP A 469 -15.38 -14.46 -24.61
CA ASP A 469 -16.82 -14.56 -24.32
C ASP A 469 -17.40 -13.28 -23.69
N ASP A 470 -16.59 -12.48 -23.01
CA ASP A 470 -17.01 -11.28 -22.28
C ASP A 470 -16.78 -9.99 -23.10
N ALA A 471 -17.82 -9.17 -23.20
CA ALA A 471 -17.78 -7.88 -23.88
C ALA A 471 -16.77 -6.89 -23.22
N PHE A 472 -16.50 -7.02 -21.92
CA PHE A 472 -15.51 -6.22 -21.21
C PHE A 472 -14.09 -6.58 -21.68
N TRP A 473 -13.73 -7.85 -21.74
CA TRP A 473 -12.42 -8.31 -22.21
C TRP A 473 -12.18 -8.04 -23.69
N ARG A 474 -13.23 -8.10 -24.52
CA ARG A 474 -13.19 -7.60 -25.91
C ARG A 474 -12.88 -6.12 -26.02
N ALA A 475 -13.32 -5.31 -25.05
CA ALA A 475 -13.11 -3.86 -25.04
C ALA A 475 -11.75 -3.46 -24.44
N VAL A 476 -11.18 -4.27 -23.56
CA VAL A 476 -9.89 -3.99 -22.87
C VAL A 476 -8.69 -4.45 -23.70
N GLY A 477 -8.89 -5.27 -24.76
CA GLY A 477 -7.86 -5.62 -25.71
C GLY A 477 -6.96 -6.80 -25.33
N ASP A 478 -7.46 -7.75 -24.52
CA ASP A 478 -6.88 -9.10 -24.50
C ASP A 478 -7.36 -9.82 -25.76
N ASN A 479 -6.66 -9.52 -26.83
CA ASN A 479 -6.90 -10.08 -28.14
C ASN A 479 -5.88 -11.20 -28.36
N GLY A 480 -6.16 -12.10 -29.30
CA GLY A 480 -5.26 -13.20 -29.61
C GLY A 480 -3.83 -12.78 -29.96
N LEU A 481 -3.62 -11.49 -30.32
CA LEU A 481 -2.28 -10.92 -30.58
C LEU A 481 -1.40 -10.93 -29.31
N ALA A 482 -1.99 -10.72 -28.13
CA ALA A 482 -1.21 -10.72 -26.88
C ALA A 482 -0.64 -12.11 -26.57
N ILE A 483 -1.38 -13.18 -26.87
CA ILE A 483 -0.89 -14.56 -26.65
C ILE A 483 0.14 -14.95 -27.73
N LEU A 484 -0.02 -14.50 -28.97
CA LEU A 484 1.00 -14.68 -30.02
C LEU A 484 2.31 -14.00 -29.61
N SER A 485 2.27 -12.73 -29.19
CA SER A 485 3.44 -11.97 -28.76
C SER A 485 4.12 -12.60 -27.55
N GLU A 486 3.34 -13.06 -26.54
CA GLU A 486 3.85 -13.68 -25.31
C GLU A 486 4.70 -14.94 -25.60
N TYR A 487 4.29 -15.75 -26.58
CA TYR A 487 4.95 -17.02 -26.91
C TYR A 487 5.72 -17.00 -28.24
N HIS A 488 5.95 -15.81 -28.83
CA HIS A 488 6.61 -15.64 -30.11
C HIS A 488 7.97 -16.35 -30.16
N ASP A 489 8.85 -16.07 -29.23
CA ASP A 489 10.20 -16.62 -29.16
C ASP A 489 10.23 -18.13 -28.92
N ASP A 490 9.19 -18.69 -28.30
CA ASP A 490 9.14 -20.10 -27.91
C ASP A 490 8.60 -21.00 -29.02
N VAL A 491 7.64 -20.53 -29.82
CA VAL A 491 6.91 -21.41 -30.75
C VAL A 491 6.85 -20.94 -32.21
N ALA A 492 7.11 -19.67 -32.49
CA ALA A 492 6.91 -19.13 -33.85
C ALA A 492 7.78 -19.80 -34.94
N ASP A 493 8.97 -20.29 -34.58
CA ASP A 493 9.88 -21.01 -35.47
C ASP A 493 9.36 -22.41 -35.87
N TYR A 494 8.37 -22.96 -35.18
CA TYR A 494 7.81 -24.30 -35.46
C TYR A 494 7.09 -24.31 -36.84
N ASP A 495 6.23 -23.32 -37.08
CA ASP A 495 5.60 -23.06 -38.40
C ASP A 495 5.39 -21.55 -38.57
N SER A 496 6.45 -20.86 -39.00
CA SER A 496 6.48 -19.41 -39.16
C SER A 496 5.48 -18.88 -40.18
N GLU A 497 5.11 -19.69 -41.20
CA GLU A 497 4.12 -19.31 -42.20
C GLU A 497 2.72 -19.22 -41.59
N THR A 498 2.29 -20.24 -40.87
CA THR A 498 1.00 -20.23 -40.14
C THR A 498 0.99 -19.13 -39.07
N TYR A 499 2.09 -18.92 -38.38
CA TYR A 499 2.18 -17.87 -37.32
C TYR A 499 2.01 -16.47 -37.90
N TYR A 500 2.67 -16.20 -39.04
CA TYR A 500 2.53 -14.95 -39.78
C TYR A 500 1.07 -14.72 -40.24
N GLU A 501 0.43 -15.75 -40.82
CA GLU A 501 -0.95 -15.65 -41.30
C GLU A 501 -1.93 -15.29 -40.15
N VAL A 502 -1.71 -15.83 -38.93
CA VAL A 502 -2.57 -15.52 -37.79
C VAL A 502 -2.35 -14.09 -37.30
N TYR A 503 -1.11 -13.58 -37.30
CA TYR A 503 -0.88 -12.16 -37.02
C TYR A 503 -1.62 -11.27 -38.03
N GLU A 504 -1.52 -11.56 -39.31
CA GLU A 504 -2.20 -10.79 -40.36
C GLU A 504 -3.72 -10.80 -40.19
N GLU A 505 -4.29 -11.99 -39.88
CA GLU A 505 -5.72 -12.18 -39.61
C GLU A 505 -6.24 -11.32 -38.42
N LEU A 506 -5.47 -11.21 -37.36
CA LEU A 506 -5.88 -10.56 -36.10
C LEU A 506 -5.53 -9.07 -36.03
N LEU A 507 -4.42 -8.64 -36.63
CA LEU A 507 -3.90 -7.28 -36.48
C LEU A 507 -4.76 -6.21 -37.14
N GLU A 508 -5.31 -6.50 -38.34
CA GLU A 508 -6.16 -5.56 -39.06
C GLU A 508 -7.50 -5.27 -38.28
N PRO A 509 -8.25 -6.27 -37.80
CA PRO A 509 -9.41 -6.02 -36.95
C PRO A 509 -9.06 -5.27 -35.66
N PHE A 510 -7.95 -5.60 -35.02
CA PHE A 510 -7.48 -4.91 -33.83
C PHE A 510 -7.24 -3.41 -34.09
N LEU A 511 -6.44 -3.06 -35.10
CA LEU A 511 -6.21 -1.67 -35.49
C LEU A 511 -7.49 -0.95 -35.88
N SER A 512 -8.44 -1.63 -36.51
CA SER A 512 -9.71 -1.03 -36.92
C SER A 512 -10.57 -0.64 -35.72
N ASN A 513 -10.55 -1.41 -34.64
CA ASN A 513 -11.39 -1.26 -33.46
C ASN A 513 -10.73 -0.43 -32.35
N THR A 514 -9.42 -0.14 -32.43
CA THR A 514 -8.67 0.60 -31.41
C THR A 514 -8.26 1.99 -31.90
N THR A 515 -8.04 2.93 -30.95
CA THR A 515 -7.58 4.30 -31.23
C THR A 515 -6.62 4.78 -30.14
N GLY A 516 -5.74 5.70 -30.50
CA GLY A 516 -4.79 6.33 -29.58
C GLY A 516 -3.35 5.84 -29.77
N ARG A 517 -2.37 6.73 -29.49
CA ARG A 517 -0.94 6.47 -29.73
C ARG A 517 -0.41 5.22 -29.01
N LYS A 518 -0.91 4.91 -27.81
CA LYS A 518 -0.51 3.70 -27.09
C LYS A 518 -0.82 2.44 -27.90
N HIS A 519 -2.07 2.33 -28.38
CA HIS A 519 -2.47 1.17 -29.21
C HIS A 519 -1.73 1.12 -30.56
N TYR A 520 -1.42 2.28 -31.14
CA TYR A 520 -0.65 2.32 -32.39
C TYR A 520 0.78 1.82 -32.21
N ARG A 521 1.43 2.13 -31.08
CA ARG A 521 2.75 1.57 -30.74
C ARG A 521 2.70 0.06 -30.57
N THR A 522 1.70 -0.45 -29.86
CA THR A 522 1.50 -1.91 -29.77
C THR A 522 1.33 -2.57 -31.15
N VAL A 523 0.66 -1.91 -32.10
CA VAL A 523 0.60 -2.42 -33.49
C VAL A 523 1.99 -2.44 -34.15
N ILE A 524 2.82 -1.43 -33.88
CA ILE A 524 4.19 -1.41 -34.40
C ILE A 524 5.02 -2.55 -33.82
N ASP A 525 4.87 -2.80 -32.50
CA ASP A 525 5.56 -3.92 -31.83
C ASP A 525 5.20 -5.26 -32.49
N TYR A 526 3.93 -5.52 -32.77
CA TYR A 526 3.50 -6.73 -33.49
C TYR A 526 4.03 -6.80 -34.93
N LEU A 527 4.12 -5.68 -35.63
CA LEU A 527 4.72 -5.66 -36.97
C LEU A 527 6.23 -5.92 -36.95
N GLU A 528 6.91 -5.56 -35.85
CA GLU A 528 8.32 -5.91 -35.64
C GLU A 528 8.50 -7.41 -35.40
N GLU A 529 7.64 -8.02 -34.58
CA GLU A 529 7.60 -9.48 -34.38
C GLU A 529 7.29 -10.22 -35.70
N MET A 530 6.32 -9.75 -36.49
CA MET A 530 6.04 -10.32 -37.82
C MET A 530 7.26 -10.24 -38.76
N ARG A 531 8.08 -9.19 -38.68
CA ARG A 531 9.32 -9.07 -39.47
C ARG A 531 10.34 -10.14 -39.09
N GLU A 532 10.44 -10.53 -37.84
CA GLU A 532 11.36 -11.56 -37.36
C GLU A 532 11.06 -12.93 -37.97
N LEU A 533 9.83 -13.17 -38.43
CA LEU A 533 9.43 -14.39 -39.10
C LEU A 533 10.01 -14.52 -40.54
N GLY A 534 10.54 -13.43 -41.11
CA GLY A 534 11.30 -13.46 -42.38
C GLY A 534 10.47 -13.38 -43.67
N PHE A 535 9.23 -12.93 -43.61
CA PHE A 535 8.33 -12.73 -44.76
C PHE A 535 8.31 -11.25 -45.21
N ASP A 536 9.49 -10.68 -45.55
CA ASP A 536 9.67 -9.25 -45.80
C ASP A 536 8.77 -8.70 -46.92
N ASP A 537 8.61 -9.42 -48.01
CA ASP A 537 7.78 -9.00 -49.15
C ASP A 537 6.28 -8.95 -48.79
N ASP A 538 5.80 -9.92 -48.02
CA ASP A 538 4.40 -10.01 -47.56
C ASP A 538 4.15 -8.94 -46.52
N LEU A 539 5.08 -8.72 -45.61
CA LEU A 539 5.01 -7.66 -44.62
C LEU A 539 4.95 -6.26 -45.24
N GLU A 540 5.79 -6.00 -46.28
CA GLU A 540 5.73 -4.73 -47.02
C GLU A 540 4.36 -4.52 -47.66
N ALA A 541 3.80 -5.58 -48.25
CA ALA A 541 2.46 -5.54 -48.84
C ALA A 541 1.38 -5.29 -47.82
N PHE A 542 1.45 -5.95 -46.65
CA PHE A 542 0.50 -5.79 -45.56
C PHE A 542 0.58 -4.39 -44.92
N VAL A 543 1.78 -3.88 -44.65
CA VAL A 543 1.98 -2.53 -44.12
C VAL A 543 1.45 -1.46 -45.09
N ASN A 544 1.65 -1.63 -46.42
CA ASN A 544 1.07 -0.72 -47.39
C ASN A 544 -0.45 -0.79 -47.42
N HIS A 545 -1.04 -1.97 -47.27
CA HIS A 545 -2.49 -2.15 -47.11
C HIS A 545 -3.02 -1.40 -45.88
N LEU A 546 -2.38 -1.55 -44.70
CA LEU A 546 -2.77 -0.85 -43.47
C LEU A 546 -2.65 0.67 -43.61
N ARG A 547 -1.58 1.17 -44.29
CA ARG A 547 -1.37 2.59 -44.56
C ARG A 547 -2.49 3.18 -45.42
N ASP A 548 -2.88 2.49 -46.47
CA ASP A 548 -3.93 2.95 -47.38
C ASP A 548 -5.30 2.93 -46.69
N LYS A 549 -5.61 1.87 -45.97
CA LYS A 549 -6.89 1.69 -45.29
C LYS A 549 -7.09 2.68 -44.13
N HIS A 550 -6.03 3.02 -43.42
CA HIS A 550 -6.03 3.92 -42.28
C HIS A 550 -5.42 5.29 -42.56
N ALA A 551 -5.41 5.74 -43.83
CA ALA A 551 -4.89 7.04 -44.25
C ALA A 551 -5.48 8.26 -43.53
N ASN A 552 -6.64 8.10 -42.90
CA ASN A 552 -7.32 9.12 -42.10
C ASN A 552 -6.87 9.17 -40.63
N ARG A 553 -5.87 8.38 -40.20
CA ARG A 553 -5.32 8.32 -38.85
C ARG A 553 -3.87 8.83 -38.77
N PRO A 554 -3.62 10.18 -38.75
CA PRO A 554 -2.28 10.74 -38.82
C PRO A 554 -1.32 10.20 -37.75
N ALA A 555 -1.80 10.03 -36.53
CA ALA A 555 -0.98 9.52 -35.42
C ALA A 555 -0.54 8.05 -35.58
N PHE A 556 -1.33 7.23 -36.30
CA PHE A 556 -0.92 5.88 -36.66
C PHE A 556 0.14 5.92 -37.76
N LEU A 557 -0.03 6.80 -38.78
CA LEU A 557 0.94 6.96 -39.85
C LEU A 557 2.30 7.47 -39.34
N ASP A 558 2.28 8.38 -38.36
CA ASP A 558 3.50 8.86 -37.68
C ASP A 558 4.26 7.70 -37.02
N GLU A 559 3.56 6.82 -36.26
CA GLU A 559 4.18 5.66 -35.59
C GLU A 559 4.66 4.63 -36.65
N LEU A 560 3.92 4.44 -37.75
CA LEU A 560 4.27 3.53 -38.85
C LEU A 560 5.52 4.00 -39.61
N GLU A 561 5.76 5.32 -39.71
CA GLU A 561 6.99 5.86 -40.32
C GLU A 561 8.24 5.57 -39.48
N ALA A 562 8.07 5.38 -38.16
CA ALA A 562 9.15 4.98 -37.26
C ALA A 562 9.59 3.52 -37.48
N LEU A 563 8.69 2.68 -37.99
CA LEU A 563 9.03 1.33 -38.47
C LEU A 563 9.88 1.46 -39.72
N ASN A 564 11.22 1.55 -39.59
CA ASN A 564 12.17 1.56 -40.69
C ASN A 564 12.13 0.20 -41.43
N LEU A 565 11.14 0.02 -42.30
CA LEU A 565 11.21 -0.99 -43.35
C LEU A 565 12.31 -0.48 -44.28
N GLY A 566 13.54 -0.98 -44.11
CA GLY A 566 14.69 -0.55 -44.86
C GLY A 566 14.35 -0.53 -46.35
N SER A 567 14.36 0.67 -46.94
CA SER A 567 14.35 0.81 -48.40
C SER A 567 15.62 0.17 -48.91
N GLY A 568 15.52 -1.10 -49.36
CA GLY A 568 16.53 -1.80 -50.10
C GLY A 568 16.76 -1.18 -51.49
#